data_dd125844bbfdcf3ed8ec9301eb99753a
#
_entry.id   dd125844bbfdcf3ed8ec9301eb99753a
#
_cell.length_a   1.000
_cell.length_b   1.000
_cell.length_c   1.000
_cell.angle_alpha   90.00
_cell.angle_beta   90.00
_cell.angle_gamma   90.00
#
_symmetry.space_group_name_H-M   'P 1'
#
loop_
_entity.id
_entity.type
_entity.pdbx_description
1 polymer ?
#
loop_
_entity_poly.entity_id
_entity_poly.type
_entity_poly.pdbx_seq_one_letter_code
_entity_poly.pdbx_strand_id
1 'polypeptide(L)'
;MRQFIRKARYYETDQMGIIHHSNYIRWMEEARIDMLNQLGYPYRRFEELGYISPVLHVECEYKKSVKFDDEVKIVVSLKEFGRVKFTLRYDIYNMSEGGELSAYGTTTHCFLKKDGRPVLIDKEMKEFAETMKTLSMEKENQ
;
A
#
# COMPACT_ATOMS: atom_id res chain seq x y z
N MET A 1 -4.72 1.55 10.82
CA MET A 1 -4.41 2.08 9.50
C MET A 1 -3.32 3.16 9.55
N ARG A 2 -2.71 3.40 8.42
CA ARG A 2 -1.61 4.35 8.32
C ARG A 2 -1.87 5.33 7.18
N GLN A 3 -1.42 6.56 7.35
CA GLN A 3 -1.58 7.63 6.38
C GLN A 3 -0.23 8.01 5.78
N PHE A 4 -0.25 8.28 4.49
CA PHE A 4 0.89 8.79 3.75
C PHE A 4 0.43 10.01 2.95
N ILE A 5 1.12 11.13 3.10
CA ILE A 5 0.76 12.38 2.45
C ILE A 5 1.87 12.78 1.48
N ARG A 6 1.49 13.13 0.26
CA ARG A 6 2.42 13.60 -0.75
C ARG A 6 1.73 14.58 -1.69
N LYS A 7 2.53 15.32 -2.45
CA LYS A 7 2.02 16.16 -3.53
C LYS A 7 2.18 15.47 -4.87
N ALA A 8 1.17 15.63 -5.73
CA ALA A 8 1.24 15.18 -7.11
C ALA A 8 2.28 16.02 -7.87
N ARG A 9 3.14 15.38 -8.62
CA ARG A 9 4.29 16.02 -9.27
C ARG A 9 4.05 16.25 -10.74
N TYR A 10 4.68 17.28 -11.28
CA TYR A 10 4.53 17.66 -12.68
C TYR A 10 4.82 16.50 -13.63
N TYR A 11 5.91 15.77 -13.41
CA TYR A 11 6.31 14.67 -14.28
C TYR A 11 5.36 13.45 -14.20
N GLU A 12 4.40 13.48 -13.29
CA GLU A 12 3.40 12.42 -13.15
C GLU A 12 2.15 12.68 -13.98
N THR A 13 2.05 13.84 -14.59
CA THR A 13 0.88 14.22 -15.41
C THR A 13 0.95 13.65 -16.81
N ASP A 14 -0.22 13.54 -17.45
CA ASP A 14 -0.35 13.16 -18.85
C ASP A 14 -0.71 14.37 -19.72
N GLN A 15 -1.01 14.15 -20.99
CA GLN A 15 -1.37 15.21 -21.91
C GLN A 15 -2.66 15.95 -21.55
N MET A 16 -3.53 15.31 -20.76
CA MET A 16 -4.78 15.94 -20.29
C MET A 16 -4.55 16.84 -19.08
N GLY A 17 -3.34 16.90 -18.57
CA GLY A 17 -3.02 17.71 -17.39
C GLY A 17 -3.42 17.07 -16.07
N ILE A 18 -3.78 15.80 -16.08
CA ILE A 18 -4.11 15.04 -14.87
C ILE A 18 -3.07 13.96 -14.65
N ILE A 19 -3.05 13.42 -13.44
CA ILE A 19 -2.08 12.38 -13.09
C ILE A 19 -2.33 11.12 -13.93
N HIS A 20 -1.27 10.63 -14.58
CA HIS A 20 -1.35 9.42 -15.38
C HIS A 20 -1.68 8.24 -14.48
N HIS A 21 -2.58 7.36 -14.94
CA HIS A 21 -3.10 6.26 -14.15
C HIS A 21 -2.02 5.34 -13.57
N SER A 22 -0.89 5.18 -14.25
CA SER A 22 0.20 4.32 -13.76
C SER A 22 0.80 4.83 -12.44
N ASN A 23 0.70 6.12 -12.17
CA ASN A 23 1.30 6.70 -10.97
C ASN A 23 0.55 6.34 -9.69
N TYR A 24 -0.74 6.01 -9.78
CA TYR A 24 -1.51 5.60 -8.60
C TYR A 24 -0.95 4.31 -7.99
N ILE A 25 -0.50 3.38 -8.82
CA ILE A 25 0.11 2.14 -8.37
C ILE A 25 1.46 2.42 -7.71
N ARG A 26 2.23 3.37 -8.25
CA ARG A 26 3.48 3.82 -7.63
C ARG A 26 3.24 4.49 -6.28
N TRP A 27 2.19 5.28 -6.19
CA TRP A 27 1.79 5.93 -4.93
C TRP A 27 1.40 4.90 -3.87
N MET A 28 0.70 3.84 -4.27
CA MET A 28 0.39 2.73 -3.36
C MET A 28 1.67 2.09 -2.85
N GLU A 29 2.67 1.91 -3.71
CA GLU A 29 3.97 1.37 -3.32
C GLU A 29 4.69 2.28 -2.34
N GLU A 30 4.71 3.59 -2.61
CA GLU A 30 5.30 4.57 -1.69
C GLU A 30 4.64 4.50 -0.31
N ALA A 31 3.31 4.47 -0.29
CA ALA A 31 2.54 4.40 0.94
C ALA A 31 2.78 3.11 1.71
N ARG A 32 2.91 1.98 1.00
CA ARG A 32 3.21 0.68 1.61
C ARG A 32 4.60 0.67 2.23
N ILE A 33 5.60 1.20 1.52
CA ILE A 33 6.96 1.26 2.03
C ILE A 33 7.03 2.15 3.27
N ASP A 34 6.36 3.31 3.22
CA ASP A 34 6.28 4.21 4.36
C ASP A 34 5.64 3.54 5.57
N MET A 35 4.53 2.85 5.34
CA MET A 35 3.84 2.09 6.39
C MET A 35 4.75 1.04 7.02
N LEU A 36 5.42 0.25 6.20
CA LEU A 36 6.33 -0.79 6.70
C LEU A 36 7.47 -0.19 7.50
N ASN A 37 8.03 0.94 7.05
CA ASN A 37 9.07 1.64 7.81
C ASN A 37 8.56 2.09 9.17
N GLN A 38 7.36 2.67 9.22
CA GLN A 38 6.74 3.12 10.47
C GLN A 38 6.50 1.96 11.44
N LEU A 39 6.18 0.78 10.92
CA LEU A 39 5.92 -0.40 11.73
C LEU A 39 7.21 -1.13 12.15
N GLY A 40 8.36 -0.66 11.72
CA GLY A 40 9.64 -1.27 12.06
C GLY A 40 10.05 -2.41 11.13
N TYR A 41 9.47 -2.47 9.94
CA TYR A 41 9.76 -3.51 8.94
C TYR A 41 10.23 -2.91 7.62
N PRO A 42 11.37 -2.21 7.58
CA PRO A 42 11.92 -1.75 6.30
C PRO A 42 12.28 -2.95 5.42
N TYR A 43 12.26 -2.76 4.12
CA TYR A 43 12.57 -3.84 3.16
C TYR A 43 13.87 -4.56 3.48
N ARG A 44 14.87 -3.82 3.92
CA ARG A 44 16.16 -4.37 4.34
C ARG A 44 16.00 -5.50 5.36
N ARG A 45 15.03 -5.38 6.27
CA ARG A 45 14.80 -6.39 7.32
C ARG A 45 14.35 -7.72 6.70
N PHE A 46 13.50 -7.66 5.67
CA PHE A 46 13.08 -8.88 4.95
C PHE A 46 14.22 -9.49 4.16
N GLU A 47 15.04 -8.65 3.52
CA GLU A 47 16.21 -9.10 2.78
C GLU A 47 17.20 -9.82 3.70
N GLU A 48 17.42 -9.30 4.89
CA GLU A 48 18.29 -9.92 5.90
C GLU A 48 17.78 -11.30 6.32
N LEU A 49 16.46 -11.51 6.33
CA LEU A 49 15.87 -12.80 6.59
C LEU A 49 15.94 -13.75 5.40
N GLY A 50 16.40 -13.24 4.26
CA GLY A 50 16.48 -14.02 3.02
C GLY A 50 15.15 -14.15 2.30
N TYR A 51 14.21 -13.26 2.55
CA TYR A 51 12.88 -13.28 1.94
C TYR A 51 12.77 -12.27 0.82
N ILE A 52 11.98 -12.62 -0.19
CA ILE A 52 11.53 -11.67 -1.22
C ILE A 52 10.01 -11.55 -1.11
N SER A 53 9.48 -10.40 -1.50
CA SER A 53 8.04 -10.13 -1.37
C SER A 53 7.48 -9.68 -2.72
N PRO A 54 7.05 -10.62 -3.58
CA PRO A 54 6.45 -10.25 -4.85
C PRO A 54 5.04 -9.69 -4.65
N VAL A 55 4.61 -8.88 -5.60
CA VAL A 55 3.22 -8.44 -5.71
C VAL A 55 2.49 -9.45 -6.56
N LEU A 56 1.43 -10.04 -6.03
CA LEU A 56 0.66 -11.08 -6.71
C LEU A 56 -0.52 -10.52 -7.49
N HIS A 57 -1.08 -9.39 -7.03
CA HIS A 57 -2.26 -8.81 -7.63
C HIS A 57 -2.33 -7.33 -7.32
N VAL A 58 -2.79 -6.55 -8.29
CA VAL A 58 -3.01 -5.10 -8.12
C VAL A 58 -4.34 -4.75 -8.77
N GLU A 59 -5.14 -3.97 -8.06
CA GLU A 59 -6.37 -3.38 -8.58
C GLU A 59 -6.38 -1.90 -8.25
N CYS A 60 -6.94 -1.08 -9.13
CA CYS A 60 -7.14 0.33 -8.87
C CYS A 60 -8.37 0.84 -9.60
N GLU A 61 -9.24 1.52 -8.87
CA GLU A 61 -10.40 2.21 -9.41
C GLU A 61 -10.16 3.71 -9.36
N TYR A 62 -10.38 4.37 -10.48
CA TYR A 62 -10.17 5.81 -10.64
C TYR A 62 -11.52 6.52 -10.61
N LYS A 63 -11.73 7.38 -9.61
CA LYS A 63 -13.02 8.07 -9.42
C LYS A 63 -12.99 9.53 -9.84
N LYS A 64 -11.95 10.25 -9.42
CA LYS A 64 -11.76 11.67 -9.67
C LYS A 64 -10.33 11.92 -10.06
N SER A 65 -10.11 12.82 -10.99
CA SER A 65 -8.74 13.14 -11.42
C SER A 65 -8.00 13.93 -10.34
N VAL A 66 -6.69 13.76 -10.33
CA VAL A 66 -5.77 14.52 -9.49
C VAL A 66 -4.88 15.32 -10.44
N LYS A 67 -4.57 16.56 -10.08
CA LYS A 67 -3.77 17.47 -10.91
C LYS A 67 -2.42 17.74 -10.26
N PHE A 68 -1.52 18.31 -11.03
CA PHE A 68 -0.23 18.72 -10.53
C PHE A 68 -0.39 19.60 -9.27
N ASP A 69 0.45 19.34 -8.31
CA ASP A 69 0.56 20.06 -7.04
C ASP A 69 -0.61 19.83 -6.06
N ASP A 70 -1.60 19.03 -6.43
CA ASP A 70 -2.62 18.60 -5.47
C ASP A 70 -1.97 17.78 -4.37
N GLU A 71 -2.43 18.01 -3.14
CA GLU A 71 -1.98 17.19 -2.01
C GLU A 71 -2.88 15.97 -1.88
N VAL A 72 -2.29 14.79 -1.86
CA VAL A 72 -3.04 13.55 -1.71
C VAL A 72 -2.68 12.86 -0.42
N LYS A 73 -3.70 12.26 0.22
CA LYS A 73 -3.53 11.45 1.42
C LYS A 73 -3.91 10.01 1.07
N ILE A 74 -3.00 9.10 1.27
CA ILE A 74 -3.21 7.69 1.02
C ILE A 74 -3.32 6.97 2.36
N VAL A 75 -4.47 6.33 2.59
CA VAL A 75 -4.72 5.57 3.81
C VAL A 75 -4.55 4.10 3.49
N VAL A 76 -3.63 3.45 4.18
CA VAL A 76 -3.34 2.02 4.01
C VAL A 76 -3.97 1.24 5.15
N SER A 77 -4.74 0.22 4.82
CA SER A 77 -5.35 -0.67 5.80
C SER A 77 -5.21 -2.12 5.34
N LEU A 78 -5.38 -3.04 6.27
CA LEU A 78 -5.32 -4.47 5.98
C LEU A 78 -6.72 -4.95 5.62
N LYS A 79 -6.89 -5.49 4.43
CA LYS A 79 -8.16 -6.04 3.96
C LYS A 79 -8.30 -7.52 4.31
N GLU A 80 -7.28 -8.30 4.02
CA GLU A 80 -7.26 -9.73 4.27
C GLU A 80 -5.89 -10.17 4.74
N PHE A 81 -5.85 -11.14 5.63
CA PHE A 81 -4.61 -11.72 6.11
C PHE A 81 -4.75 -13.22 6.21
N GLY A 82 -4.05 -13.93 5.35
CA GLY A 82 -4.03 -15.39 5.33
C GLY A 82 -2.69 -15.93 5.80
N ARG A 83 -2.55 -17.23 5.71
CA ARG A 83 -1.34 -17.93 6.14
C ARG A 83 -0.14 -17.61 5.26
N VAL A 84 -0.37 -17.41 3.96
CA VAL A 84 0.69 -17.18 2.95
C VAL A 84 0.56 -15.79 2.32
N LYS A 85 -0.68 -15.33 2.12
CA LYS A 85 -0.98 -14.09 1.41
C LYS A 85 -1.63 -13.06 2.32
N PHE A 86 -1.40 -11.79 2.02
CA PHE A 86 -2.16 -10.71 2.65
C PHE A 86 -2.49 -9.65 1.60
N THR A 87 -3.60 -8.95 1.80
CA THR A 87 -4.08 -7.91 0.89
C THR A 87 -4.21 -6.61 1.65
N LEU A 88 -3.60 -5.57 1.08
CA LEU A 88 -3.69 -4.20 1.59
C LEU A 88 -4.71 -3.42 0.76
N ARG A 89 -5.46 -2.57 1.44
CA ARG A 89 -6.38 -1.61 0.83
C ARG A 89 -5.79 -0.22 0.92
N TYR A 90 -5.94 0.54 -0.16
CA TYR A 90 -5.48 1.93 -0.26
C TYR A 90 -6.66 2.81 -0.64
N ASP A 91 -6.89 3.86 0.13
CA ASP A 91 -7.86 4.89 -0.21
C ASP A 91 -7.09 6.19 -0.44
N ILE A 92 -7.28 6.79 -1.60
CA ILE A 92 -6.52 7.97 -2.04
C ILE A 92 -7.46 9.17 -2.09
N TYR A 93 -7.21 10.12 -1.20
CA TYR A 93 -8.03 11.32 -1.04
C TYR A 93 -7.29 12.54 -1.56
N ASN A 94 -8.00 13.40 -2.30
CA ASN A 94 -7.44 14.66 -2.77
C ASN A 94 -7.73 15.75 -1.74
N MET A 95 -6.73 16.12 -0.95
CA MET A 95 -6.89 17.08 0.13
C MET A 95 -6.98 18.52 -0.41
N SER A 96 -6.54 18.77 -1.62
CA SER A 96 -6.69 20.07 -2.29
C SER A 96 -8.10 20.26 -2.86
N GLU A 97 -8.87 19.19 -2.98
CA GLU A 97 -10.25 19.21 -3.46
C GLU A 97 -11.22 18.74 -2.37
N GLY A 98 -11.08 19.31 -1.18
CA GLY A 98 -12.02 19.04 -0.08
C GLY A 98 -11.92 17.65 0.54
N GLY A 99 -10.86 16.90 0.27
CA GLY A 99 -10.68 15.57 0.83
C GLY A 99 -11.53 14.50 0.15
N GLU A 100 -11.94 14.73 -1.10
CA GLU A 100 -12.74 13.73 -1.83
C GLU A 100 -11.93 12.49 -2.18
N LEU A 101 -12.59 11.35 -2.23
CA LEU A 101 -11.98 10.10 -2.65
C LEU A 101 -11.71 10.13 -4.15
N SER A 102 -10.44 10.12 -4.53
CA SER A 102 -10.01 10.21 -5.93
C SER A 102 -9.80 8.84 -6.55
N ALA A 103 -9.31 7.88 -5.77
CA ALA A 103 -9.07 6.52 -6.24
C ALA A 103 -9.00 5.59 -5.05
N TYR A 104 -9.17 4.30 -5.28
CA TYR A 104 -8.92 3.27 -4.29
C TYR A 104 -8.46 2.00 -4.97
N GLY A 105 -7.78 1.17 -4.22
CA GLY A 105 -7.27 -0.08 -4.78
C GLY A 105 -6.77 -1.04 -3.74
N THR A 106 -6.28 -2.16 -4.22
CA THR A 106 -5.71 -3.21 -3.37
C THR A 106 -4.45 -3.76 -4.00
N THR A 107 -3.56 -4.26 -3.15
CA THR A 107 -2.40 -5.05 -3.58
C THR A 107 -2.33 -6.30 -2.71
N THR A 108 -2.02 -7.43 -3.34
CA THR A 108 -1.89 -8.71 -2.65
C THR A 108 -0.43 -9.15 -2.71
N HIS A 109 0.08 -9.63 -1.59
CA HIS A 109 1.48 -9.94 -1.38
C HIS A 109 1.66 -11.30 -0.72
N CYS A 110 2.85 -11.84 -0.89
CA CYS A 110 3.34 -12.97 -0.09
C CYS A 110 4.83 -12.77 0.15
N PHE A 111 5.42 -13.65 0.93
CA PHE A 111 6.87 -13.73 1.07
C PHE A 111 7.33 -15.09 0.55
N LEU A 112 8.45 -15.08 -0.19
CA LEU A 112 9.06 -16.30 -0.69
C LEU A 112 10.47 -16.43 -0.13
N LYS A 113 10.86 -17.67 0.12
CA LYS A 113 12.23 -18.01 0.48
C LYS A 113 13.08 -17.99 -0.80
N LYS A 114 14.40 -18.03 -0.66
CA LYS A 114 15.32 -17.99 -1.80
C LYS A 114 15.10 -19.12 -2.79
N ASP A 115 14.61 -20.28 -2.32
CA ASP A 115 14.32 -21.43 -3.17
C ASP A 115 12.93 -21.36 -3.82
N GLY A 116 12.19 -20.27 -3.61
CA GLY A 116 10.86 -20.05 -4.17
C GLY A 116 9.71 -20.60 -3.35
N ARG A 117 9.97 -21.24 -2.21
CA ARG A 117 8.91 -21.76 -1.35
C ARG A 117 8.24 -20.61 -0.60
N PRO A 118 6.91 -20.64 -0.43
CA PRO A 118 6.23 -19.61 0.34
C PRO A 118 6.58 -19.67 1.83
N VAL A 119 6.64 -18.48 2.44
CA VAL A 119 6.80 -18.35 3.89
C VAL A 119 5.41 -18.44 4.52
N LEU A 120 5.30 -19.24 5.58
CA LEU A 120 4.07 -19.33 6.38
C LEU A 120 4.10 -18.20 7.39
N ILE A 121 3.44 -17.07 7.06
CA ILE A 121 3.56 -15.82 7.82
C ILE A 121 3.16 -16.00 9.28
N ASP A 122 2.08 -16.72 9.52
CA ASP A 122 1.55 -16.95 10.88
C ASP A 122 2.51 -17.74 11.79
N LYS A 123 3.37 -18.57 11.20
CA LYS A 123 4.32 -19.40 11.95
C LYS A 123 5.74 -18.83 11.93
N GLU A 124 6.19 -18.40 10.78
CA GLU A 124 7.59 -18.00 10.58
C GLU A 124 7.80 -16.50 10.81
N MET A 125 6.74 -15.70 10.79
CA MET A 125 6.78 -14.25 10.97
C MET A 125 5.66 -13.80 11.92
N LYS A 126 5.56 -14.42 13.09
CA LYS A 126 4.48 -14.16 14.06
C LYS A 126 4.36 -12.70 14.47
N GLU A 127 5.47 -12.06 14.76
CA GLU A 127 5.49 -10.66 15.19
C GLU A 127 4.97 -9.76 14.07
N PHE A 128 5.42 -10.01 12.84
CA PHE A 128 4.97 -9.27 11.67
C PHE A 128 3.45 -9.47 11.47
N ALA A 129 2.98 -10.70 11.58
CA ALA A 129 1.56 -11.02 11.44
C ALA A 129 0.71 -10.26 12.45
N GLU A 130 1.13 -10.22 13.71
CA GLU A 130 0.42 -9.50 14.76
C GLU A 130 0.41 -8.01 14.50
N THR A 131 1.55 -7.46 14.06
CA THR A 131 1.67 -6.04 13.73
C THR A 131 0.76 -5.67 12.57
N MET A 132 0.73 -6.49 11.52
CA MET A 132 -0.11 -6.23 10.36
C MET A 132 -1.59 -6.24 10.71
N LYS A 133 -2.01 -7.10 11.61
CA LYS A 133 -3.42 -7.18 12.03
C LYS A 133 -3.89 -5.92 12.73
N THR A 134 -2.99 -5.08 13.26
CA THR A 134 -3.37 -3.79 13.82
C THR A 134 -3.86 -2.80 12.77
N LEU A 135 -3.63 -3.09 11.50
CA LEU A 135 -4.05 -2.25 10.37
C LEU A 135 -5.42 -2.66 9.83
N SER A 136 -6.10 -3.58 10.48
CA SER A 136 -7.38 -4.10 10.02
C SER A 136 -8.42 -3.00 9.88
N MET A 137 -9.18 -3.03 8.79
CA MET A 137 -10.25 -2.08 8.52
C MET A 137 -11.37 -2.14 9.57
N GLU A 138 -11.61 -3.30 10.15
CA GLU A 138 -12.68 -3.50 11.13
C GLU A 138 -12.53 -2.63 12.37
N LYS A 139 -11.31 -2.29 12.73
CA LYS A 139 -11.03 -1.46 13.92
C LYS A 139 -11.43 -0.01 13.75
N GLU A 140 -11.66 0.44 12.54
CA GLU A 140 -11.98 1.84 12.23
C GLU A 140 -13.44 2.17 12.49
N ASN A 141 -14.28 1.18 12.46
CA ASN A 141 -15.72 1.34 12.65
C ASN A 141 -16.12 1.34 14.12
N GLN A 142 -15.13 1.30 14.98
CA GLN A 142 -15.33 1.34 16.45
C GLN A 142 -14.94 2.72 17.07
#